data_f346520e40a607f47db7d626c05026fb
#
_entry.id   f346520e40a607f47db7d626c05026fb
#
_cell.length_a   1.000
_cell.length_b   1.000
_cell.length_c   1.000
_cell.angle_alpha   90.00
_cell.angle_beta   90.00
_cell.angle_gamma   90.00
#
_symmetry.space_group_name_H-M   'P 1'
#
loop_
_entity.id
_entity.type
_entity.pdbx_description
1 polymer ?
#
loop_
_entity_poly.entity_id
_entity_poly.type
_entity_poly.pdbx_seq_one_letter_code
_entity_poly.pdbx_strand_id
1 'polypeptide(L)'
;MYYFIPAWYGSNRQWHADVTPWYYSSFRFEFDDTFNQIRLFQRQEIASRLLVLSYQPHLRYFLHRHGVLETEVYSIFDDLQDLHDIHTQVLNLRDIEWDSDCQFLYSPFAIVVQKNGKKYAKVEHGVEGFISDIQYFDNNGQISKHYIMDDRGFVSSVIYFDDGQPAYQDYLDPKGIWRFREHLNEGGRVEVNPIFGYRFKQLHYADISQLIAEYFDKYLKRKQEKQDIFIIPSHPHHDQFLFDCLPSDTTKILSLFINRNSQASFKDLAPSFEQADVVLVDREDSLQLLQDLYPELSDKFHHLSPFDTRLRLGRSQTRKESIIYYQLDFSEGIDRQALFQVLSFIAETKNTEVIFGAFSASQEQMEEVESLVNEIIQGQIHTDSLEKGLDYGGAENPLEENQEQELRFQFVNMNDELDLIKTLEFVRLIVDLNKQPHLYTQIAGISAGIPQINLVETVYVEHLKNGYLISDVTEFSKAAHYYTDKLKEWNQALVYSIDKIKEHTGQRFLDKLHHWIEEVTDVKGL
;
A
#
# COMPACT_ATOMS: atom_id res chain seq x y z
N MET A 1 -3.08 21.56 -15.32
CA MET A 1 -3.67 20.81 -14.18
C MET A 1 -3.00 19.44 -14.08
N TYR A 2 -2.76 18.93 -12.87
CA TYR A 2 -2.25 17.58 -12.64
C TYR A 2 -3.40 16.60 -12.39
N TYR A 3 -3.36 15.46 -13.07
CA TYR A 3 -4.30 14.37 -12.92
C TYR A 3 -3.58 13.10 -12.49
N PHE A 4 -3.98 12.49 -11.39
CA PHE A 4 -3.51 11.19 -10.95
C PHE A 4 -4.52 10.12 -11.34
N ILE A 5 -4.09 9.09 -12.06
CA ILE A 5 -4.93 7.94 -12.44
C ILE A 5 -4.42 6.69 -11.72
N PRO A 6 -4.93 6.38 -10.53
CA PRO A 6 -4.34 5.36 -9.66
C PRO A 6 -4.50 3.94 -10.20
N ALA A 7 -3.56 3.07 -9.83
CA ALA A 7 -3.57 1.64 -10.12
C ALA A 7 -4.20 0.83 -8.96
N TRP A 8 -5.34 1.24 -8.46
CA TRP A 8 -6.03 0.60 -7.33
C TRP A 8 -6.99 -0.47 -7.82
N TYR A 9 -6.43 -1.65 -8.16
CA TYR A 9 -7.19 -2.80 -8.66
C TYR A 9 -7.08 -3.97 -7.70
N GLY A 10 -8.18 -4.70 -7.53
CA GLY A 10 -8.20 -5.97 -6.83
C GLY A 10 -7.57 -7.09 -7.67
N SER A 11 -7.23 -8.19 -7.01
CA SER A 11 -6.57 -9.33 -7.63
C SER A 11 -7.45 -10.13 -8.58
N ASN A 12 -8.79 -10.00 -8.45
CA ASN A 12 -9.74 -10.92 -9.07
C ASN A 12 -10.41 -10.40 -10.34
N ARG A 13 -10.50 -9.09 -10.54
CA ARG A 13 -11.20 -8.49 -11.69
C ARG A 13 -10.57 -7.18 -12.11
N GLN A 14 -10.33 -7.04 -13.40
CA GLN A 14 -9.94 -5.77 -14.00
C GLN A 14 -11.00 -4.69 -13.70
N TRP A 15 -10.58 -3.46 -13.47
CA TRP A 15 -11.43 -2.31 -13.15
C TRP A 15 -12.26 -2.41 -11.85
N HIS A 16 -11.90 -3.31 -10.95
CA HIS A 16 -12.56 -3.44 -9.65
C HIS A 16 -11.53 -3.38 -8.54
N ALA A 17 -11.84 -2.66 -7.48
CA ALA A 17 -11.13 -2.76 -6.22
C ALA A 17 -11.69 -3.90 -5.38
N ASP A 18 -10.87 -4.49 -4.53
CA ASP A 18 -11.34 -5.50 -3.58
C ASP A 18 -12.18 -4.83 -2.47
N VAL A 19 -13.32 -5.44 -2.16
CA VAL A 19 -14.11 -5.10 -0.97
C VAL A 19 -13.60 -5.96 0.17
N THR A 20 -12.98 -5.34 1.16
CA THR A 20 -12.30 -6.07 2.23
C THR A 20 -13.06 -5.90 3.56
N PRO A 21 -13.46 -7.00 4.22
CA PRO A 21 -14.03 -6.96 5.57
C PRO A 21 -13.03 -6.37 6.59
N TRP A 22 -13.53 -5.78 7.67
CA TRP A 22 -12.72 -5.11 8.68
C TRP A 22 -11.62 -5.97 9.30
N TYR A 23 -11.80 -7.29 9.38
CA TYR A 23 -10.84 -8.24 9.95
C TYR A 23 -9.78 -8.71 8.94
N TYR A 24 -9.93 -8.38 7.67
CA TYR A 24 -8.92 -8.57 6.64
C TYR A 24 -8.09 -7.28 6.53
N SER A 25 -7.13 -7.12 7.42
CA SER A 25 -6.32 -5.91 7.49
C SER A 25 -5.05 -5.96 6.63
N SER A 26 -4.84 -6.98 5.82
CA SER A 26 -3.66 -7.08 4.96
C SER A 26 -3.75 -6.10 3.79
N PHE A 27 -3.35 -4.86 4.04
CA PHE A 27 -3.41 -3.78 3.06
C PHE A 27 -2.10 -3.67 2.30
N ARG A 28 -2.10 -4.16 1.07
CA ARG A 28 -1.01 -3.99 0.10
C ARG A 28 -0.88 -2.56 -0.45
N PHE A 29 -1.81 -1.65 -0.12
CA PHE A 29 -1.86 -0.30 -0.70
C PHE A 29 -1.21 0.79 0.15
N GLU A 30 -0.66 0.47 1.30
CA GLU A 30 -0.12 1.47 2.22
C GLU A 30 1.22 2.05 1.78
N PHE A 31 1.95 1.31 0.93
CA PHE A 31 3.12 1.81 0.21
C PHE A 31 2.77 2.02 -1.26
N ASP A 32 1.91 2.98 -1.55
CA ASP A 32 1.49 3.33 -2.90
C ASP A 32 2.07 4.69 -3.29
N ASP A 33 2.67 4.76 -4.46
CA ASP A 33 3.28 5.98 -4.98
C ASP A 33 2.25 7.09 -5.19
N THR A 34 1.01 6.76 -5.58
CA THR A 34 -0.05 7.73 -5.83
C THR A 34 -0.41 8.52 -4.57
N PHE A 35 -0.65 7.85 -3.44
CA PHE A 35 -0.97 8.55 -2.19
C PHE A 35 0.15 9.47 -1.75
N ASN A 36 1.38 8.99 -1.83
CA ASN A 36 2.53 9.75 -1.38
C ASN A 36 2.74 10.98 -2.27
N GLN A 37 2.62 10.83 -3.59
CA GLN A 37 2.67 11.94 -4.53
C GLN A 37 1.54 12.95 -4.30
N ILE A 38 0.29 12.51 -4.15
CA ILE A 38 -0.86 13.39 -3.85
C ILE A 38 -0.62 14.17 -2.55
N ARG A 39 -0.14 13.52 -1.48
CA ARG A 39 0.20 14.18 -0.21
C ARG A 39 1.28 15.25 -0.38
N LEU A 40 2.29 15.02 -1.24
CA LEU A 40 3.30 16.01 -1.56
C LEU A 40 2.70 17.23 -2.25
N PHE A 41 1.81 17.02 -3.23
CA PHE A 41 1.09 18.08 -3.94
C PHE A 41 0.19 18.88 -2.99
N GLN A 42 -0.57 18.22 -2.12
CA GLN A 42 -1.43 18.88 -1.13
C GLN A 42 -0.61 19.76 -0.17
N ARG A 43 0.52 19.23 0.36
CA ARG A 43 1.40 20.00 1.26
C ARG A 43 2.00 21.25 0.63
N GLN A 44 2.12 21.28 -0.70
CA GLN A 44 2.63 22.40 -1.48
C GLN A 44 1.52 23.21 -2.15
N GLU A 45 0.25 22.94 -1.80
CA GLU A 45 -0.93 23.63 -2.33
C GLU A 45 -1.01 23.61 -3.87
N ILE A 46 -0.47 22.56 -4.51
CA ILE A 46 -0.53 22.38 -5.96
C ILE A 46 -1.86 21.72 -6.33
N ALA A 47 -2.61 22.39 -7.21
CA ALA A 47 -3.88 21.89 -7.67
C ALA A 47 -3.73 20.58 -8.44
N SER A 48 -4.41 19.54 -7.97
CA SER A 48 -4.42 18.22 -8.58
C SER A 48 -5.80 17.57 -8.47
N ARG A 49 -6.06 16.61 -9.33
CA ARG A 49 -7.32 15.84 -9.36
C ARG A 49 -7.04 14.36 -9.49
N LEU A 50 -7.79 13.57 -8.77
CA LEU A 50 -7.76 12.11 -8.82
C LEU A 50 -8.84 11.60 -9.79
N LEU A 51 -8.44 10.81 -10.78
CA LEU A 51 -9.33 10.17 -11.75
C LEU A 51 -9.39 8.67 -11.48
N VAL A 52 -10.44 8.20 -10.83
CA VAL A 52 -10.62 6.79 -10.45
C VAL A 52 -11.41 6.08 -11.52
N LEU A 53 -10.77 5.15 -12.24
CA LEU A 53 -11.38 4.37 -13.32
C LEU A 53 -11.94 3.04 -12.84
N SER A 54 -11.55 2.58 -11.65
CA SER A 54 -12.02 1.33 -11.06
C SER A 54 -13.32 1.52 -10.28
N TYR A 55 -14.12 0.45 -10.22
CA TYR A 55 -15.28 0.37 -9.33
C TYR A 55 -14.81 0.26 -7.89
N GLN A 56 -15.07 1.29 -7.09
CA GLN A 56 -14.67 1.39 -5.69
C GLN A 56 -15.82 1.93 -4.83
N PRO A 57 -16.74 1.09 -4.38
CA PRO A 57 -17.88 1.52 -3.58
C PRO A 57 -17.47 2.07 -2.20
N HIS A 58 -16.27 1.76 -1.70
CA HIS A 58 -15.71 2.25 -0.43
C HIS A 58 -14.64 3.33 -0.64
N LEU A 59 -14.73 4.11 -1.73
CA LEU A 59 -13.70 5.06 -2.12
C LEU A 59 -13.48 6.18 -1.09
N ARG A 60 -14.54 6.73 -0.46
CA ARG A 60 -14.43 7.86 0.48
C ARG A 60 -13.75 7.42 1.76
N TYR A 61 -14.15 6.25 2.27
CA TYR A 61 -13.47 5.62 3.40
C TYR A 61 -11.98 5.38 3.08
N PHE A 62 -11.69 4.82 1.90
CA PHE A 62 -10.33 4.54 1.46
C PHE A 62 -9.47 5.81 1.40
N LEU A 63 -9.99 6.89 0.79
CA LEU A 63 -9.30 8.18 0.73
C LEU A 63 -9.12 8.83 2.11
N HIS A 64 -10.13 8.73 2.99
CA HIS A 64 -10.06 9.21 4.36
C HIS A 64 -8.94 8.52 5.15
N ARG A 65 -8.89 7.20 5.08
CA ARG A 65 -7.86 6.40 5.75
C ARG A 65 -6.45 6.80 5.32
N HIS A 66 -6.26 7.10 4.05
CA HIS A 66 -4.97 7.53 3.51
C HIS A 66 -4.71 9.04 3.61
N GLY A 67 -5.59 9.79 4.25
CA GLY A 67 -5.42 11.23 4.49
C GLY A 67 -5.44 12.09 3.22
N VAL A 68 -6.15 11.65 2.18
CA VAL A 68 -6.31 12.32 0.89
C VAL A 68 -7.77 12.58 0.50
N LEU A 69 -8.68 12.54 1.47
CA LEU A 69 -10.11 12.75 1.24
C LEU A 69 -10.45 14.13 0.64
N GLU A 70 -9.64 15.15 0.94
CA GLU A 70 -9.84 16.52 0.44
C GLU A 70 -9.40 16.70 -1.02
N THR A 71 -8.79 15.70 -1.64
CA THR A 71 -8.42 15.72 -3.05
C THR A 71 -9.69 15.77 -3.92
N GLU A 72 -9.69 16.63 -4.94
CA GLU A 72 -10.78 16.64 -5.92
C GLU A 72 -10.79 15.31 -6.69
N VAL A 73 -11.89 14.57 -6.60
CA VAL A 73 -12.03 13.22 -7.17
C VAL A 73 -13.08 13.19 -8.26
N TYR A 74 -12.76 12.54 -9.37
CA TYR A 74 -13.72 12.06 -10.34
C TYR A 74 -13.68 10.53 -10.39
N SER A 75 -14.80 9.89 -10.10
CA SER A 75 -14.98 8.44 -10.25
C SER A 75 -15.86 8.18 -11.48
N ILE A 76 -15.34 7.38 -12.40
CA ILE A 76 -16.12 6.97 -13.58
C ILE A 76 -17.37 6.20 -13.19
N PHE A 77 -17.29 5.34 -12.18
CA PHE A 77 -18.45 4.57 -11.74
C PHE A 77 -19.49 5.44 -11.05
N ASP A 78 -19.09 6.49 -10.33
CA ASP A 78 -20.04 7.47 -9.80
C ASP A 78 -20.82 8.17 -10.96
N ASP A 79 -20.14 8.52 -12.05
CA ASP A 79 -20.81 9.11 -13.23
C ASP A 79 -21.69 8.07 -13.97
N LEU A 80 -21.23 6.83 -14.14
CA LEU A 80 -22.00 5.74 -14.74
C LEU A 80 -23.29 5.43 -13.96
N GLN A 81 -23.21 5.41 -12.63
CA GLN A 81 -24.32 5.13 -11.73
C GLN A 81 -25.17 6.36 -11.40
N ASP A 82 -24.77 7.56 -11.87
CA ASP A 82 -25.45 8.84 -11.60
C ASP A 82 -25.45 9.22 -10.11
N LEU A 83 -24.30 9.03 -9.48
CA LEU A 83 -24.12 9.25 -8.05
C LEU A 83 -23.70 10.70 -7.73
N HIS A 84 -24.39 11.66 -8.32
CA HIS A 84 -24.15 13.07 -8.07
C HIS A 84 -24.95 13.55 -6.85
N ASP A 85 -24.36 14.43 -6.04
CA ASP A 85 -25.01 15.09 -4.89
C ASP A 85 -25.65 14.14 -3.86
N ILE A 86 -24.99 13.00 -3.59
CA ILE A 86 -25.48 12.03 -2.62
C ILE A 86 -25.05 12.43 -1.21
N HIS A 87 -26.04 12.56 -0.33
CA HIS A 87 -25.78 12.72 1.09
C HIS A 87 -25.46 11.36 1.74
N THR A 88 -24.31 11.27 2.41
CA THR A 88 -23.95 10.10 3.18
C THR A 88 -24.94 9.90 4.33
N GLN A 89 -25.46 8.69 4.47
CA GLN A 89 -26.32 8.27 5.55
C GLN A 89 -25.80 6.98 6.19
N VAL A 90 -25.97 6.86 7.49
CA VAL A 90 -25.62 5.63 8.18
C VAL A 90 -26.72 4.60 7.94
N LEU A 91 -26.36 3.49 7.30
CA LEU A 91 -27.25 2.35 7.14
C LEU A 91 -27.03 1.36 8.29
N ASN A 92 -28.06 1.11 9.06
CA ASN A 92 -28.02 0.11 10.13
C ASN A 92 -28.71 -1.18 9.70
N LEU A 93 -28.40 -2.29 10.38
CA LEU A 93 -29.04 -3.58 10.14
C LEU A 93 -30.58 -3.51 10.23
N ARG A 94 -31.11 -2.59 11.06
CA ARG A 94 -32.55 -2.39 11.26
C ARG A 94 -33.25 -1.61 10.15
N ASP A 95 -32.47 -0.92 9.32
CA ASP A 95 -33.00 -0.15 8.18
C ASP A 95 -33.21 -1.06 6.96
N ILE A 96 -32.69 -2.29 7.03
CA ILE A 96 -32.87 -3.33 6.01
C ILE A 96 -34.16 -4.11 6.33
N GLU A 97 -35.02 -4.28 5.35
CA GLU A 97 -36.25 -5.07 5.49
C GLU A 97 -35.92 -6.57 5.61
N TRP A 98 -36.15 -7.11 6.79
CA TRP A 98 -36.00 -8.53 7.08
C TRP A 98 -37.38 -9.18 7.29
N ASP A 99 -37.53 -10.43 6.85
CA ASP A 99 -38.73 -11.21 7.19
C ASP A 99 -38.87 -11.36 8.70
N SER A 100 -40.08 -11.37 9.19
CA SER A 100 -40.41 -11.38 10.65
C SER A 100 -39.90 -12.64 11.39
N ASP A 101 -39.62 -13.71 10.68
CA ASP A 101 -39.09 -14.99 11.19
C ASP A 101 -37.56 -15.08 11.17
N CYS A 102 -36.86 -13.99 10.79
CA CYS A 102 -35.42 -13.93 10.81
C CYS A 102 -34.85 -13.82 12.23
N GLN A 103 -33.80 -14.60 12.50
CA GLN A 103 -33.02 -14.57 13.75
C GLN A 103 -31.59 -14.12 13.44
N PHE A 104 -31.03 -13.27 14.32
CA PHE A 104 -29.72 -12.68 14.13
C PHE A 104 -28.71 -13.28 15.11
N LEU A 105 -27.64 -13.86 14.57
CA LEU A 105 -26.51 -14.40 15.33
C LEU A 105 -25.31 -13.47 15.14
N TYR A 106 -24.95 -12.79 16.20
CA TYR A 106 -23.83 -11.84 16.22
C TYR A 106 -22.52 -12.56 16.51
N SER A 107 -21.51 -12.35 15.68
CA SER A 107 -20.15 -12.78 15.93
C SER A 107 -19.21 -11.57 15.82
N PRO A 108 -17.95 -11.66 16.28
CA PRO A 108 -16.97 -10.59 16.08
C PRO A 108 -16.69 -10.28 14.61
N PHE A 109 -16.94 -11.22 13.69
CA PHE A 109 -16.56 -11.10 12.28
C PHE A 109 -17.72 -10.71 11.37
N ALA A 110 -18.93 -11.22 11.65
CA ALA A 110 -20.10 -10.99 10.83
C ALA A 110 -21.40 -11.24 11.59
N ILE A 111 -22.52 -10.77 11.04
CA ILE A 111 -23.86 -11.10 11.56
C ILE A 111 -24.45 -12.15 10.61
N VAL A 112 -24.76 -13.32 11.15
CA VAL A 112 -25.44 -14.39 10.39
C VAL A 112 -26.93 -14.28 10.64
N VAL A 113 -27.69 -14.11 9.57
CA VAL A 113 -29.17 -14.11 9.62
C VAL A 113 -29.67 -15.52 9.29
N GLN A 114 -30.46 -16.08 10.17
CA GLN A 114 -31.10 -17.37 9.99
C GLN A 114 -32.59 -17.22 9.75
N LYS A 115 -33.14 -18.07 8.88
CA LYS A 115 -34.56 -18.19 8.62
C LYS A 115 -34.92 -19.68 8.61
N ASN A 116 -35.92 -20.09 9.41
CA ASN A 116 -36.31 -21.49 9.55
C ASN A 116 -35.12 -22.44 9.90
N GLY A 117 -34.20 -21.98 10.75
CA GLY A 117 -33.04 -22.75 11.17
C GLY A 117 -31.93 -22.91 10.10
N LYS A 118 -32.06 -22.27 8.93
CA LYS A 118 -31.06 -22.27 7.87
C LYS A 118 -30.40 -20.89 7.75
N LYS A 119 -29.14 -20.85 7.32
CA LYS A 119 -28.44 -19.61 6.97
C LYS A 119 -29.17 -18.95 5.78
N TYR A 120 -29.67 -17.73 6.01
CA TYR A 120 -30.42 -16.94 5.04
C TYR A 120 -29.57 -15.83 4.46
N ALA A 121 -28.85 -15.10 5.35
CA ALA A 121 -27.92 -14.07 4.92
C ALA A 121 -26.69 -13.98 5.83
N LYS A 122 -25.63 -13.36 5.34
CA LYS A 122 -24.44 -12.95 6.09
C LYS A 122 -24.22 -11.47 5.83
N VAL A 123 -24.14 -10.67 6.90
CA VAL A 123 -23.86 -9.23 6.83
C VAL A 123 -22.44 -9.00 7.32
N GLU A 124 -21.63 -8.37 6.51
CA GLU A 124 -20.25 -7.98 6.84
C GLU A 124 -20.13 -6.48 7.00
N HIS A 125 -19.15 -6.07 7.78
CA HIS A 125 -18.87 -4.67 8.06
C HIS A 125 -17.48 -4.30 7.55
N GLY A 126 -17.34 -3.10 7.02
CA GLY A 126 -16.05 -2.48 6.71
C GLY A 126 -15.33 -2.02 7.99
N VAL A 127 -14.11 -1.55 7.84
CA VAL A 127 -13.21 -1.20 8.95
C VAL A 127 -13.78 -0.13 9.88
N GLU A 128 -14.55 0.84 9.36
CA GLU A 128 -15.20 1.90 10.15
C GLU A 128 -16.59 1.50 10.69
N GLY A 129 -16.96 0.23 10.56
CA GLY A 129 -18.20 -0.31 11.11
C GLY A 129 -19.45 -0.08 10.25
N PHE A 130 -19.34 0.47 9.04
CA PHE A 130 -20.45 0.52 8.08
C PHE A 130 -20.70 -0.88 7.48
N ILE A 131 -21.92 -1.17 7.07
CA ILE A 131 -22.24 -2.43 6.37
C ILE A 131 -21.55 -2.38 4.99
N SER A 132 -20.60 -3.31 4.77
CA SER A 132 -19.82 -3.38 3.54
C SER A 132 -20.52 -4.21 2.47
N ASP A 133 -21.11 -5.34 2.88
CA ASP A 133 -21.78 -6.25 1.96
C ASP A 133 -22.77 -7.19 2.67
N ILE A 134 -23.69 -7.76 1.87
CA ILE A 134 -24.68 -8.72 2.35
C ILE A 134 -24.80 -9.87 1.36
N GLN A 135 -24.43 -11.06 1.80
CA GLN A 135 -24.58 -12.28 1.02
C GLN A 135 -25.89 -12.99 1.38
N TYR A 136 -26.73 -13.28 0.42
CA TYR A 136 -27.95 -14.08 0.60
C TYR A 136 -27.73 -15.49 0.08
N PHE A 137 -28.30 -16.45 0.80
CA PHE A 137 -28.14 -17.88 0.54
C PHE A 137 -29.48 -18.51 0.11
N ASP A 138 -29.40 -19.47 -0.78
CA ASP A 138 -30.54 -20.29 -1.19
C ASP A 138 -30.85 -21.41 -0.17
N ASN A 139 -31.86 -22.23 -0.48
CA ASN A 139 -32.24 -23.35 0.38
C ASN A 139 -31.17 -24.45 0.50
N ASN A 140 -30.22 -24.51 -0.42
CA ASN A 140 -29.10 -25.45 -0.47
C ASN A 140 -27.85 -24.91 0.27
N GLY A 141 -27.89 -23.66 0.73
CA GLY A 141 -26.78 -23.00 1.38
C GLY A 141 -25.76 -22.39 0.42
N GLN A 142 -26.08 -22.30 -0.88
CA GLN A 142 -25.26 -21.62 -1.86
C GLN A 142 -25.60 -20.13 -1.93
N ILE A 143 -24.60 -19.29 -2.26
CA ILE A 143 -24.84 -17.85 -2.45
C ILE A 143 -25.75 -17.67 -3.67
N SER A 144 -26.85 -16.95 -3.49
CA SER A 144 -27.79 -16.58 -4.54
C SER A 144 -27.64 -15.13 -5.00
N LYS A 145 -27.32 -14.24 -4.07
CA LYS A 145 -27.11 -12.81 -4.33
C LYS A 145 -26.04 -12.26 -3.38
N HIS A 146 -25.25 -11.31 -3.87
CA HIS A 146 -24.29 -10.57 -3.07
C HIS A 146 -24.50 -9.08 -3.30
N TYR A 147 -25.05 -8.39 -2.31
CA TYR A 147 -25.19 -6.94 -2.31
C TYR A 147 -23.88 -6.30 -1.86
N ILE A 148 -23.34 -5.41 -2.67
CA ILE A 148 -22.18 -4.59 -2.33
C ILE A 148 -22.69 -3.20 -1.98
N MET A 149 -22.38 -2.75 -0.77
CA MET A 149 -22.82 -1.47 -0.27
C MET A 149 -21.83 -0.36 -0.66
N ASP A 150 -22.33 0.83 -0.87
CA ASP A 150 -21.51 2.04 -0.98
C ASP A 150 -21.25 2.60 0.43
N ASP A 151 -20.07 3.18 0.66
CA ASP A 151 -19.72 3.80 1.95
C ASP A 151 -20.59 5.03 2.28
N ARG A 152 -21.42 5.49 1.35
CA ARG A 152 -22.46 6.52 1.55
C ARG A 152 -23.80 5.96 2.03
N GLY A 153 -23.92 4.63 2.22
CA GLY A 153 -25.08 3.99 2.86
C GLY A 153 -26.23 3.60 1.94
N PHE A 154 -25.94 3.09 0.75
CA PHE A 154 -26.92 2.49 -0.17
C PHE A 154 -26.32 1.28 -0.89
N VAL A 155 -27.14 0.49 -1.59
CA VAL A 155 -26.67 -0.64 -2.40
C VAL A 155 -26.04 -0.13 -3.70
N SER A 156 -24.72 -0.27 -3.82
CA SER A 156 -24.00 0.16 -5.03
C SER A 156 -24.16 -0.84 -6.18
N SER A 157 -24.08 -2.14 -5.90
CA SER A 157 -24.29 -3.18 -6.91
C SER A 157 -24.78 -4.48 -6.31
N VAL A 158 -25.31 -5.36 -7.18
CA VAL A 158 -25.76 -6.70 -6.80
C VAL A 158 -25.17 -7.72 -7.76
N ILE A 159 -24.42 -8.68 -7.24
CA ILE A 159 -24.00 -9.86 -8.00
C ILE A 159 -25.05 -10.94 -7.82
N TYR A 160 -25.55 -11.48 -8.91
CA TYR A 160 -26.47 -12.60 -8.95
C TYR A 160 -25.73 -13.87 -9.30
N PHE A 161 -26.07 -14.96 -8.62
CA PHE A 161 -25.43 -16.25 -8.77
C PHE A 161 -26.40 -17.26 -9.38
N ASP A 162 -25.87 -18.13 -10.23
CA ASP A 162 -26.57 -19.29 -10.78
C ASP A 162 -25.74 -20.53 -10.42
N ASP A 163 -26.38 -21.52 -9.78
CA ASP A 163 -25.71 -22.70 -9.22
C ASP A 163 -24.40 -22.39 -8.45
N GLY A 164 -24.43 -21.32 -7.63
CA GLY A 164 -23.30 -20.89 -6.81
C GLY A 164 -22.16 -20.20 -7.57
N GLN A 165 -22.29 -19.99 -8.88
CA GLN A 165 -21.33 -19.25 -9.70
C GLN A 165 -21.86 -17.86 -10.04
N PRO A 166 -21.03 -16.80 -10.06
CA PRO A 166 -21.46 -15.46 -10.40
C PRO A 166 -21.93 -15.42 -11.87
N ALA A 167 -23.19 -15.03 -12.08
CA ALA A 167 -23.81 -14.97 -13.40
C ALA A 167 -23.71 -13.56 -14.00
N TYR A 168 -24.16 -12.54 -13.27
CA TYR A 168 -24.10 -11.15 -13.69
C TYR A 168 -24.08 -10.20 -12.49
N GLN A 169 -23.63 -8.97 -12.71
CA GLN A 169 -23.62 -7.89 -11.73
C GLN A 169 -24.42 -6.70 -12.26
N ASP A 170 -25.40 -6.25 -11.48
CA ASP A 170 -26.16 -5.02 -11.72
C ASP A 170 -25.53 -3.88 -10.93
N TYR A 171 -25.20 -2.79 -11.60
CA TYR A 171 -24.75 -1.55 -10.98
C TYR A 171 -25.93 -0.59 -10.83
N LEU A 172 -26.18 -0.15 -9.60
CA LEU A 172 -27.41 0.52 -9.22
C LEU A 172 -27.20 2.01 -9.02
N ASP A 173 -28.27 2.79 -9.25
CA ASP A 173 -28.36 4.14 -8.74
C ASP A 173 -28.82 4.14 -7.26
N PRO A 174 -28.82 5.30 -6.57
CA PRO A 174 -29.22 5.38 -5.17
C PRO A 174 -30.68 4.99 -4.89
N LYS A 175 -31.51 4.89 -5.93
CA LYS A 175 -32.91 4.44 -5.85
C LYS A 175 -33.04 2.93 -6.03
N GLY A 176 -31.92 2.21 -6.20
CA GLY A 176 -31.91 0.78 -6.45
C GLY A 176 -32.25 0.37 -7.88
N ILE A 177 -32.25 1.31 -8.84
CA ILE A 177 -32.54 1.01 -10.25
C ILE A 177 -31.22 0.71 -10.95
N TRP A 178 -31.12 -0.45 -11.62
CA TRP A 178 -29.92 -0.80 -12.35
C TRP A 178 -29.68 0.14 -13.53
N ARG A 179 -28.44 0.60 -13.66
CA ARG A 179 -27.99 1.48 -14.73
C ARG A 179 -27.38 0.70 -15.88
N PHE A 180 -26.56 -0.26 -15.54
CA PHE A 180 -25.98 -1.22 -16.47
C PHE A 180 -25.70 -2.54 -15.76
N ARG A 181 -25.58 -3.60 -16.55
CA ARG A 181 -25.34 -5.00 -16.14
C ARG A 181 -24.10 -5.52 -16.81
N GLU A 182 -23.23 -6.17 -16.06
CA GLU A 182 -22.10 -6.92 -16.59
C GLU A 182 -22.39 -8.43 -16.47
N HIS A 183 -22.36 -9.14 -17.60
CA HIS A 183 -22.59 -10.59 -17.67
C HIS A 183 -21.29 -11.33 -17.39
N LEU A 184 -21.11 -11.84 -16.16
CA LEU A 184 -19.85 -12.42 -15.68
C LEU A 184 -19.57 -13.80 -16.27
N ASN A 185 -20.62 -14.55 -16.62
CA ASN A 185 -20.55 -15.85 -17.26
C ASN A 185 -20.53 -15.81 -18.81
N GLU A 186 -20.63 -14.62 -19.39
CA GLU A 186 -20.67 -14.40 -20.85
C GLU A 186 -19.50 -13.51 -21.33
N GLY A 187 -18.31 -13.66 -20.75
CA GLY A 187 -17.11 -12.92 -21.18
C GLY A 187 -17.09 -11.43 -20.81
N GLY A 188 -17.89 -11.01 -19.83
CA GLY A 188 -17.92 -9.62 -19.36
C GLY A 188 -18.73 -8.65 -20.23
N ARG A 189 -19.58 -9.13 -21.13
CA ARG A 189 -20.47 -8.30 -21.94
C ARG A 189 -21.31 -7.39 -21.05
N VAL A 190 -21.44 -6.11 -21.46
CA VAL A 190 -22.22 -5.13 -20.72
C VAL A 190 -23.51 -4.77 -21.45
N GLU A 191 -24.60 -4.73 -20.70
CA GLU A 191 -25.92 -4.31 -21.12
C GLU A 191 -26.35 -3.05 -20.34
N VAL A 192 -26.78 -2.02 -21.04
CA VAL A 192 -27.31 -0.79 -20.45
C VAL A 192 -28.81 -0.87 -20.28
N ASN A 193 -29.33 -0.43 -19.14
CA ASN A 193 -30.78 -0.33 -18.96
C ASN A 193 -31.38 0.66 -20.00
N PRO A 194 -32.32 0.19 -20.85
CA PRO A 194 -32.88 1.03 -21.93
C PRO A 194 -33.46 2.36 -21.47
N ILE A 195 -33.97 2.44 -20.24
CA ILE A 195 -34.52 3.68 -19.66
C ILE A 195 -33.46 4.80 -19.63
N PHE A 196 -32.18 4.42 -19.43
CA PHE A 196 -31.06 5.36 -19.36
C PHE A 196 -30.23 5.44 -20.63
N GLY A 197 -30.68 4.78 -21.71
CA GLY A 197 -29.93 4.70 -22.97
C GLY A 197 -29.49 6.05 -23.54
N TYR A 198 -30.21 7.16 -23.21
CA TYR A 198 -29.83 8.51 -23.61
C TYR A 198 -28.50 9.02 -23.04
N ARG A 199 -27.98 8.39 -22.00
CA ARG A 199 -26.67 8.71 -21.39
C ARG A 199 -25.51 7.99 -22.06
N PHE A 200 -25.76 6.96 -22.86
CA PHE A 200 -24.76 6.05 -23.42
C PHE A 200 -24.77 6.13 -24.95
N LYS A 201 -23.62 5.85 -25.59
CA LYS A 201 -23.52 5.79 -27.05
C LYS A 201 -24.27 4.60 -27.63
N GLN A 202 -24.30 3.47 -26.87
CA GLN A 202 -24.97 2.23 -27.28
C GLN A 202 -25.54 1.49 -26.06
N LEU A 203 -26.41 0.49 -26.31
CA LEU A 203 -27.04 -0.29 -25.24
C LEU A 203 -26.26 -1.56 -24.87
N HIS A 204 -25.32 -1.97 -25.71
CA HIS A 204 -24.50 -3.17 -25.49
C HIS A 204 -23.04 -2.86 -25.80
N TYR A 205 -22.13 -3.31 -24.89
CA TYR A 205 -20.68 -3.19 -25.04
C TYR A 205 -20.07 -4.59 -24.94
N ALA A 206 -18.96 -4.83 -25.63
CA ALA A 206 -18.27 -6.11 -25.59
C ALA A 206 -17.73 -6.44 -24.18
N ASP A 207 -17.29 -5.41 -23.47
CA ASP A 207 -16.77 -5.49 -22.10
C ASP A 207 -16.90 -4.13 -21.39
N ILE A 208 -16.59 -4.13 -20.10
CA ILE A 208 -16.68 -2.92 -19.26
C ILE A 208 -15.62 -1.88 -19.63
N SER A 209 -14.48 -2.28 -20.23
CA SER A 209 -13.41 -1.35 -20.64
C SER A 209 -13.91 -0.38 -21.72
N GLN A 210 -14.76 -0.86 -22.67
CA GLN A 210 -15.37 -0.01 -23.68
C GLN A 210 -16.31 1.03 -23.07
N LEU A 211 -17.05 0.66 -22.04
CA LEU A 211 -17.94 1.57 -21.32
C LEU A 211 -17.13 2.63 -20.55
N ILE A 212 -16.05 2.20 -19.88
CA ILE A 212 -15.11 3.10 -19.19
C ILE A 212 -14.48 4.07 -20.20
N ALA A 213 -14.00 3.57 -21.35
CA ALA A 213 -13.41 4.40 -22.40
C ALA A 213 -14.38 5.49 -22.90
N GLU A 214 -15.67 5.16 -23.07
CA GLU A 214 -16.68 6.13 -23.47
C GLU A 214 -16.83 7.26 -22.44
N TYR A 215 -16.92 6.92 -21.16
CA TYR A 215 -17.12 7.92 -20.10
C TYR A 215 -15.85 8.70 -19.82
N PHE A 216 -14.70 8.08 -19.95
CA PHE A 216 -13.41 8.77 -19.84
C PHE A 216 -13.22 9.78 -20.98
N ASP A 217 -13.54 9.40 -22.23
CA ASP A 217 -13.57 10.32 -23.39
C ASP A 217 -14.53 11.51 -23.17
N LYS A 218 -15.73 11.23 -22.62
CA LYS A 218 -16.70 12.30 -22.27
C LYS A 218 -16.13 13.25 -21.20
N TYR A 219 -15.44 12.71 -20.19
CA TYR A 219 -14.82 13.51 -19.14
C TYR A 219 -13.71 14.39 -19.71
N LEU A 220 -12.79 13.81 -20.48
CA LEU A 220 -11.67 14.53 -21.10
C LEU A 220 -12.18 15.67 -21.99
N LYS A 221 -13.15 15.42 -22.85
CA LYS A 221 -13.74 16.46 -23.72
C LYS A 221 -14.38 17.64 -22.97
N ARG A 222 -14.83 17.41 -21.74
CA ARG A 222 -15.45 18.47 -20.91
C ARG A 222 -14.46 19.25 -20.07
N LYS A 223 -13.35 18.64 -19.65
CA LYS A 223 -12.50 19.14 -18.57
C LYS A 223 -11.03 19.28 -18.93
N GLN A 224 -10.54 18.56 -19.95
CA GLN A 224 -9.13 18.53 -20.31
C GLN A 224 -8.70 19.81 -21.03
N GLU A 225 -7.50 20.30 -20.71
CA GLU A 225 -6.80 21.38 -21.36
C GLU A 225 -5.48 20.90 -21.98
N LYS A 226 -4.93 21.63 -22.96
CA LYS A 226 -3.70 21.21 -23.70
C LYS A 226 -2.48 21.02 -22.81
N GLN A 227 -2.38 21.74 -21.71
CA GLN A 227 -1.24 21.68 -20.78
C GLN A 227 -1.50 20.75 -19.60
N ASP A 228 -2.49 19.87 -19.69
CA ASP A 228 -2.77 18.92 -18.64
C ASP A 228 -1.72 17.82 -18.57
N ILE A 229 -1.39 17.43 -17.36
CA ILE A 229 -0.35 16.47 -17.01
C ILE A 229 -1.00 15.27 -16.34
N PHE A 230 -0.80 14.09 -16.91
CA PHE A 230 -1.33 12.85 -16.37
C PHE A 230 -0.21 12.03 -15.72
N ILE A 231 -0.32 11.76 -14.43
CA ILE A 231 0.58 10.88 -13.68
C ILE A 231 -0.10 9.52 -13.59
N ILE A 232 0.54 8.51 -14.18
CA ILE A 232 0.01 7.18 -14.39
C ILE A 232 0.91 6.19 -13.63
N PRO A 233 0.52 5.72 -12.44
CA PRO A 233 1.15 4.57 -11.80
C PRO A 233 1.05 3.34 -12.68
N SER A 234 2.19 2.85 -13.19
CA SER A 234 2.21 1.76 -14.18
C SER A 234 1.54 0.49 -13.66
N HIS A 235 0.63 -0.05 -14.45
CA HIS A 235 -0.05 -1.31 -14.17
C HIS A 235 -0.50 -2.00 -15.46
N PRO A 236 -0.28 -3.31 -15.63
CA PRO A 236 -0.61 -4.03 -16.86
C PRO A 236 -2.10 -3.96 -17.23
N HIS A 237 -3.00 -3.74 -16.27
CA HIS A 237 -4.44 -3.65 -16.54
C HIS A 237 -4.85 -2.35 -17.24
N HIS A 238 -4.07 -1.26 -17.12
CA HIS A 238 -4.52 0.02 -17.63
C HIS A 238 -3.52 0.81 -18.50
N ASP A 239 -2.23 0.47 -18.50
CA ASP A 239 -1.24 1.27 -19.20
C ASP A 239 -1.61 1.48 -20.67
N GLN A 240 -1.78 0.40 -21.43
CA GLN A 240 -2.14 0.51 -22.84
C GLN A 240 -3.48 1.22 -23.04
N PHE A 241 -4.48 0.90 -22.22
CA PHE A 241 -5.80 1.56 -22.26
C PHE A 241 -5.70 3.07 -22.08
N LEU A 242 -4.89 3.53 -21.13
CA LEU A 242 -4.70 4.97 -20.86
C LEU A 242 -3.95 5.66 -21.98
N PHE A 243 -2.90 5.05 -22.51
CA PHE A 243 -2.15 5.62 -23.63
C PHE A 243 -3.01 5.72 -24.89
N ASP A 244 -3.91 4.78 -25.13
CA ASP A 244 -4.88 4.81 -26.25
C ASP A 244 -5.98 5.87 -26.06
N CYS A 245 -6.37 6.16 -24.82
CA CYS A 245 -7.46 7.10 -24.52
C CYS A 245 -6.97 8.55 -24.33
N LEU A 246 -5.76 8.76 -23.82
CA LEU A 246 -5.27 10.10 -23.50
C LEU A 246 -4.82 10.84 -24.77
N PRO A 247 -5.17 12.14 -24.91
CA PRO A 247 -4.80 12.94 -26.06
C PRO A 247 -3.28 13.03 -26.24
N SER A 248 -2.83 13.12 -27.49
CA SER A 248 -1.41 13.21 -27.84
C SER A 248 -0.75 14.54 -27.44
N ASP A 249 -1.54 15.58 -27.26
CA ASP A 249 -1.11 16.93 -26.89
C ASP A 249 -1.08 17.20 -25.39
N THR A 250 -1.11 16.14 -24.57
CA THR A 250 -0.95 16.19 -23.12
C THR A 250 0.38 15.57 -22.69
N THR A 251 0.83 15.89 -21.47
CA THR A 251 2.04 15.29 -20.89
C THR A 251 1.68 14.04 -20.09
N LYS A 252 2.34 12.92 -20.41
CA LYS A 252 2.10 11.62 -19.80
C LYS A 252 3.32 11.18 -18.99
N ILE A 253 3.16 11.08 -17.69
CA ILE A 253 4.19 10.66 -16.74
C ILE A 253 3.86 9.27 -16.25
N LEU A 254 4.69 8.29 -16.56
CA LEU A 254 4.56 6.93 -16.06
C LEU A 254 5.33 6.78 -14.74
N SER A 255 4.69 6.31 -13.68
CA SER A 255 5.31 6.08 -12.37
C SER A 255 5.53 4.57 -12.15
N LEU A 256 6.79 4.14 -12.09
CA LEU A 256 7.19 2.79 -11.72
C LEU A 256 7.44 2.75 -10.22
N PHE A 257 6.83 1.78 -9.57
CA PHE A 257 6.97 1.56 -8.14
C PHE A 257 7.28 0.09 -7.88
N ILE A 258 8.41 -0.21 -7.22
CA ILE A 258 8.93 -1.58 -7.09
C ILE A 258 7.93 -2.56 -6.46
N ASN A 259 7.11 -2.10 -5.53
CA ASN A 259 6.09 -2.94 -4.91
C ASN A 259 4.97 -3.38 -5.88
N ARG A 260 4.84 -2.70 -7.02
CA ARG A 260 3.89 -3.02 -8.08
C ARG A 260 4.57 -3.55 -9.34
N ASN A 261 5.71 -3.00 -9.70
CA ASN A 261 6.44 -3.30 -10.94
C ASN A 261 7.79 -3.94 -10.60
N SER A 262 7.87 -5.27 -10.59
CA SER A 262 9.15 -5.95 -10.40
C SER A 262 10.09 -5.71 -11.58
N GLN A 263 11.41 -5.73 -11.36
CA GLN A 263 12.41 -5.59 -12.41
C GLN A 263 12.26 -6.64 -13.54
N ALA A 264 11.74 -7.82 -13.20
CA ALA A 264 11.46 -8.87 -14.19
C ALA A 264 10.37 -8.47 -15.20
N SER A 265 9.42 -7.60 -14.80
CA SER A 265 8.32 -7.13 -15.66
C SER A 265 8.72 -5.98 -16.61
N PHE A 266 9.90 -5.38 -16.49
CA PHE A 266 10.29 -4.21 -17.28
C PHE A 266 10.28 -4.45 -18.79
N LYS A 267 10.56 -5.68 -19.25
CA LYS A 267 10.50 -6.01 -20.67
C LYS A 267 9.08 -5.95 -21.24
N ASP A 268 8.08 -6.27 -20.43
CA ASP A 268 6.69 -6.24 -20.84
C ASP A 268 6.12 -4.81 -20.88
N LEU A 269 6.80 -3.85 -20.21
CA LEU A 269 6.42 -2.45 -20.13
C LEU A 269 7.03 -1.58 -21.26
N ALA A 270 7.85 -2.14 -22.15
CA ALA A 270 8.49 -1.39 -23.24
C ALA A 270 7.51 -0.51 -24.06
N PRO A 271 6.30 -0.98 -24.46
CA PRO A 271 5.35 -0.16 -25.19
C PRO A 271 4.87 1.06 -24.37
N SER A 272 4.79 0.94 -23.04
CA SER A 272 4.42 2.04 -22.15
C SER A 272 5.54 3.08 -22.06
N PHE A 273 6.80 2.64 -22.02
CA PHE A 273 7.96 3.54 -21.99
C PHE A 273 8.08 4.37 -23.26
N GLU A 274 7.81 3.78 -24.43
CA GLU A 274 7.82 4.50 -25.71
C GLU A 274 6.78 5.62 -25.73
N GLN A 275 5.60 5.38 -25.18
CA GLN A 275 4.46 6.29 -25.21
C GLN A 275 4.47 7.34 -24.08
N ALA A 276 5.14 7.07 -22.97
CA ALA A 276 5.34 8.03 -21.90
C ALA A 276 6.30 9.14 -22.30
N ASP A 277 6.08 10.35 -21.80
CA ASP A 277 6.98 11.49 -21.96
C ASP A 277 8.08 11.48 -20.90
N VAL A 278 7.74 11.11 -19.68
CA VAL A 278 8.62 10.97 -18.52
C VAL A 278 8.30 9.65 -17.84
N VAL A 279 9.31 8.94 -17.37
CA VAL A 279 9.18 7.71 -16.59
C VAL A 279 9.88 7.92 -15.26
N LEU A 280 9.11 7.97 -14.18
CA LEU A 280 9.60 8.07 -12.81
C LEU A 280 9.92 6.68 -12.28
N VAL A 281 11.08 6.52 -11.68
CA VAL A 281 11.56 5.26 -11.12
C VAL A 281 11.93 5.50 -9.67
N ASP A 282 11.35 4.74 -8.76
CA ASP A 282 11.49 4.92 -7.31
C ASP A 282 12.85 4.45 -6.75
N ARG A 283 13.61 3.66 -7.52
CA ARG A 283 14.91 3.09 -7.13
C ARG A 283 15.99 3.32 -8.16
N GLU A 284 17.20 3.59 -7.69
CA GLU A 284 18.35 3.85 -8.55
C GLU A 284 18.86 2.60 -9.28
N ASP A 285 18.83 1.43 -8.63
CA ASP A 285 19.19 0.15 -9.27
C ASP A 285 18.22 -0.20 -10.43
N SER A 286 16.93 0.09 -10.24
CA SER A 286 15.91 -0.06 -11.30
C SER A 286 16.11 0.93 -12.43
N LEU A 287 16.49 2.18 -12.12
CA LEU A 287 16.84 3.19 -13.13
C LEU A 287 18.03 2.73 -13.99
N GLN A 288 19.12 2.28 -13.34
CA GLN A 288 20.31 1.81 -14.07
C GLN A 288 19.96 0.62 -14.97
N LEU A 289 19.19 -0.34 -14.47
CA LEU A 289 18.74 -1.48 -15.26
C LEU A 289 17.91 -1.05 -16.48
N LEU A 290 17.01 -0.07 -16.34
CA LEU A 290 16.20 0.44 -17.44
C LEU A 290 17.05 1.17 -18.48
N GLN A 291 18.02 1.98 -18.06
CA GLN A 291 18.94 2.67 -18.97
C GLN A 291 19.83 1.68 -19.74
N ASP A 292 20.23 0.57 -19.12
CA ASP A 292 20.98 -0.49 -19.78
C ASP A 292 20.13 -1.29 -20.77
N LEU A 293 18.84 -1.53 -20.44
CA LEU A 293 17.91 -2.27 -21.30
C LEU A 293 17.39 -1.43 -22.48
N TYR A 294 17.21 -0.12 -22.27
CA TYR A 294 16.60 0.82 -23.24
C TYR A 294 17.44 2.10 -23.37
N PRO A 295 18.68 2.01 -23.88
CA PRO A 295 19.57 3.16 -23.97
C PRO A 295 19.02 4.30 -24.86
N GLU A 296 18.16 3.96 -25.83
CA GLU A 296 17.48 4.94 -26.70
C GLU A 296 16.38 5.74 -26.01
N LEU A 297 15.89 5.27 -24.88
CA LEU A 297 14.86 5.94 -24.05
C LEU A 297 15.46 6.50 -22.75
N SER A 298 16.78 6.46 -22.59
CA SER A 298 17.49 6.82 -21.36
C SER A 298 17.12 8.22 -20.84
N ASP A 299 16.88 9.17 -21.74
CA ASP A 299 16.53 10.55 -21.40
C ASP A 299 15.11 10.68 -20.78
N LYS A 300 14.27 9.64 -20.89
CA LYS A 300 12.94 9.63 -20.28
C LYS A 300 12.93 9.08 -18.86
N PHE A 301 13.95 8.29 -18.47
CA PHE A 301 14.00 7.62 -17.18
C PHE A 301 14.64 8.49 -16.10
N HIS A 302 13.93 8.74 -15.03
CA HIS A 302 14.39 9.61 -13.94
C HIS A 302 14.15 8.98 -12.58
N HIS A 303 15.17 8.99 -11.71
CA HIS A 303 15.01 8.56 -10.33
C HIS A 303 14.27 9.60 -9.51
N LEU A 304 13.12 9.21 -8.95
CA LEU A 304 12.32 10.05 -8.08
C LEU A 304 11.52 9.20 -7.08
N SER A 305 11.97 9.19 -5.83
CA SER A 305 11.22 8.52 -4.76
C SER A 305 9.93 9.27 -4.44
N PRO A 306 8.79 8.58 -4.31
CA PRO A 306 7.51 9.19 -3.93
C PRO A 306 7.42 9.59 -2.46
N PHE A 307 8.43 9.29 -1.64
CA PHE A 307 8.40 9.51 -0.19
C PHE A 307 9.11 10.79 0.22
N ASP A 308 8.50 11.53 1.16
CA ASP A 308 9.12 12.68 1.82
C ASP A 308 9.98 12.19 2.99
N THR A 309 11.23 12.63 3.04
CA THR A 309 12.16 12.30 4.13
C THR A 309 11.92 13.09 5.41
N ARG A 310 10.98 14.02 5.45
CA ARG A 310 10.64 14.83 6.63
C ARG A 310 9.55 14.17 7.47
N LEU A 311 9.88 13.05 8.12
CA LEU A 311 8.96 12.36 9.02
C LEU A 311 9.14 12.87 10.46
N ARG A 312 9.71 12.07 11.34
CA ARG A 312 9.84 12.39 12.76
C ARG A 312 11.19 11.92 13.31
N LEU A 313 11.90 12.83 14.01
CA LEU A 313 13.14 12.47 14.68
C LEU A 313 12.91 11.41 15.76
N GLY A 314 13.80 10.43 15.81
CA GLY A 314 13.80 9.38 16.81
C GLY A 314 14.18 9.89 18.20
N ARG A 315 13.84 9.11 19.22
CA ARG A 315 14.05 9.38 20.64
C ARG A 315 14.92 8.32 21.33
N SER A 316 15.76 7.60 20.58
CA SER A 316 16.58 6.52 21.13
C SER A 316 17.47 6.94 22.30
N GLN A 317 17.90 8.21 22.34
CA GLN A 317 18.71 8.77 23.43
C GLN A 317 17.96 8.87 24.77
N THR A 318 16.67 8.70 24.82
CA THR A 318 15.86 8.71 26.04
C THR A 318 15.77 7.34 26.71
N ARG A 319 16.25 6.28 26.03
CA ARG A 319 16.28 4.90 26.53
C ARG A 319 17.68 4.53 27.01
N LYS A 320 17.76 3.65 28.01
CA LYS A 320 19.01 3.03 28.45
C LYS A 320 19.43 1.88 27.53
N GLU A 321 18.44 1.16 27.03
CA GLU A 321 18.59 0.03 26.12
C GLU A 321 18.89 0.55 24.70
N SER A 322 19.80 -0.14 24.02
CA SER A 322 20.06 0.04 22.59
C SER A 322 19.14 -0.86 21.78
N ILE A 323 18.08 -0.30 21.20
CA ILE A 323 17.12 -1.06 20.40
C ILE A 323 17.61 -1.10 18.95
N ILE A 324 17.77 -2.30 18.42
CA ILE A 324 18.09 -2.59 17.02
C ILE A 324 16.79 -2.97 16.31
N TYR A 325 16.51 -2.37 15.18
CA TYR A 325 15.47 -2.82 14.27
C TYR A 325 16.09 -3.63 13.14
N TYR A 326 15.63 -4.86 12.95
CA TYR A 326 16.06 -5.75 11.88
C TYR A 326 14.92 -5.91 10.87
N GLN A 327 15.17 -5.52 9.61
CA GLN A 327 14.19 -5.62 8.52
C GLN A 327 14.15 -7.06 8.00
N LEU A 328 13.01 -7.72 8.16
CA LEU A 328 12.71 -9.01 7.54
C LEU A 328 12.19 -8.79 6.11
N ASP A 329 12.63 -9.63 5.17
CA ASP A 329 12.11 -9.73 3.82
C ASP A 329 11.93 -11.21 3.46
N PHE A 330 10.74 -11.57 3.04
CA PHE A 330 10.37 -12.94 2.69
C PHE A 330 10.49 -13.24 1.18
N SER A 331 10.84 -12.26 0.36
CA SER A 331 10.88 -12.38 -1.09
C SER A 331 11.95 -13.37 -1.60
N GLU A 332 13.11 -13.40 -0.91
CA GLU A 332 14.23 -14.32 -1.21
C GLU A 332 14.44 -15.39 -0.12
N GLY A 333 13.55 -15.45 0.87
CA GLY A 333 13.69 -16.29 2.06
C GLY A 333 14.56 -15.65 3.15
N ILE A 334 14.47 -16.16 4.36
CA ILE A 334 15.17 -15.60 5.54
C ILE A 334 16.59 -16.14 5.64
N ASP A 335 17.59 -15.25 5.71
CA ASP A 335 18.97 -15.62 5.91
C ASP A 335 19.24 -16.06 7.37
N ARG A 336 19.36 -17.37 7.57
CA ARG A 336 19.67 -17.99 8.88
C ARG A 336 20.97 -17.47 9.48
N GLN A 337 22.00 -17.22 8.64
CA GLN A 337 23.29 -16.77 9.12
C GLN A 337 23.22 -15.32 9.62
N ALA A 338 22.49 -14.47 8.93
CA ALA A 338 22.24 -13.09 9.36
C ALA A 338 21.50 -13.05 10.71
N LEU A 339 20.43 -13.84 10.87
CA LEU A 339 19.73 -13.96 12.16
C LEU A 339 20.65 -14.44 13.29
N PHE A 340 21.48 -15.45 13.01
CA PHE A 340 22.46 -15.96 14.00
C PHE A 340 23.44 -14.87 14.44
N GLN A 341 23.97 -14.05 13.52
CA GLN A 341 24.87 -12.95 13.86
C GLN A 341 24.20 -11.90 14.74
N VAL A 342 22.96 -11.54 14.44
CA VAL A 342 22.19 -10.57 15.23
C VAL A 342 21.89 -11.11 16.64
N LEU A 343 21.41 -12.33 16.74
CA LEU A 343 21.12 -12.97 18.03
C LEU A 343 22.38 -13.19 18.89
N SER A 344 23.50 -13.57 18.27
CA SER A 344 24.80 -13.70 18.95
C SER A 344 25.27 -12.36 19.51
N PHE A 345 25.12 -11.27 18.74
CA PHE A 345 25.46 -9.92 19.18
C PHE A 345 24.63 -9.49 20.40
N ILE A 346 23.32 -9.80 20.41
CA ILE A 346 22.46 -9.47 21.56
C ILE A 346 22.85 -10.31 22.77
N ALA A 347 23.19 -11.58 22.60
CA ALA A 347 23.63 -12.45 23.67
C ALA A 347 24.94 -11.98 24.33
N GLU A 348 25.86 -11.41 23.54
CA GLU A 348 27.15 -10.90 24.01
C GLU A 348 27.07 -9.49 24.61
N THR A 349 26.08 -8.69 24.20
CA THR A 349 25.93 -7.29 24.63
C THR A 349 24.85 -7.12 25.68
N LYS A 350 25.18 -6.48 26.80
CA LYS A 350 24.16 -6.09 27.81
C LYS A 350 23.38 -4.88 27.33
N ASN A 351 22.09 -4.81 27.68
CA ASN A 351 21.19 -3.71 27.37
C ASN A 351 20.96 -3.48 25.85
N THR A 352 21.06 -4.53 25.04
CA THR A 352 20.70 -4.48 23.63
C THR A 352 19.45 -5.34 23.39
N GLU A 353 18.45 -4.78 22.73
CA GLU A 353 17.22 -5.45 22.33
C GLU A 353 17.09 -5.42 20.81
N VAL A 354 16.35 -6.37 20.22
CA VAL A 354 16.06 -6.35 18.79
C VAL A 354 14.57 -6.45 18.50
N ILE A 355 14.14 -5.70 17.49
CA ILE A 355 12.81 -5.79 16.89
C ILE A 355 12.98 -6.38 15.50
N PHE A 356 12.49 -7.61 15.28
CA PHE A 356 12.38 -8.21 13.96
C PHE A 356 11.09 -7.70 13.31
N GLY A 357 11.22 -6.80 12.35
CA GLY A 357 10.09 -6.13 11.70
C GLY A 357 9.86 -6.62 10.28
N ALA A 358 8.60 -6.89 9.96
CA ALA A 358 8.14 -7.24 8.62
C ALA A 358 6.97 -6.35 8.21
N PHE A 359 6.73 -6.24 6.90
CA PHE A 359 5.56 -5.55 6.35
C PHE A 359 4.59 -6.56 5.75
N SER A 360 3.32 -6.51 6.21
CA SER A 360 2.20 -7.29 5.66
C SER A 360 2.53 -8.78 5.47
N ALA A 361 3.35 -9.34 6.35
CA ALA A 361 3.70 -10.75 6.32
C ALA A 361 2.48 -11.60 6.68
N SER A 362 2.35 -12.76 6.05
CA SER A 362 1.33 -13.72 6.44
C SER A 362 1.64 -14.32 7.83
N GLN A 363 0.61 -14.86 8.49
CA GLN A 363 0.82 -15.54 9.75
C GLN A 363 1.82 -16.70 9.62
N GLU A 364 1.75 -17.46 8.52
CA GLU A 364 2.67 -18.56 8.22
C GLU A 364 4.13 -18.08 8.11
N GLN A 365 4.37 -16.95 7.43
CA GLN A 365 5.70 -16.34 7.32
C GLN A 365 6.24 -15.89 8.68
N MET A 366 5.40 -15.30 9.54
CA MET A 366 5.82 -14.91 10.88
C MET A 366 6.13 -16.12 11.76
N GLU A 367 5.29 -17.17 11.73
CA GLU A 367 5.53 -18.43 12.45
C GLU A 367 6.80 -19.14 11.97
N GLU A 368 7.11 -19.10 10.67
CA GLU A 368 8.34 -19.64 10.11
C GLU A 368 9.59 -18.96 10.69
N VAL A 369 9.60 -17.63 10.71
CA VAL A 369 10.73 -16.86 11.26
C VAL A 369 10.87 -17.06 12.77
N GLU A 370 9.77 -17.11 13.52
CA GLU A 370 9.79 -17.40 14.95
C GLU A 370 10.36 -18.80 15.25
N SER A 371 9.95 -19.79 14.45
CA SER A 371 10.47 -21.15 14.54
C SER A 371 11.98 -21.19 14.25
N LEU A 372 12.43 -20.50 13.20
CA LEU A 372 13.84 -20.43 12.83
C LEU A 372 14.70 -19.75 13.92
N VAL A 373 14.22 -18.67 14.51
CA VAL A 373 14.89 -17.99 15.64
C VAL A 373 14.99 -18.92 16.84
N ASN A 374 13.91 -19.63 17.18
CA ASN A 374 13.92 -20.60 18.28
C ASN A 374 14.90 -21.77 18.04
N GLU A 375 15.00 -22.27 16.81
CA GLU A 375 16.00 -23.30 16.46
C GLU A 375 17.44 -22.79 16.63
N ILE A 376 17.73 -21.54 16.23
CA ILE A 376 19.05 -20.93 16.40
C ILE A 376 19.39 -20.81 17.88
N ILE A 377 18.45 -20.35 18.70
CA ILE A 377 18.64 -20.19 20.14
C ILE A 377 18.94 -21.56 20.80
N GLN A 378 18.08 -22.56 20.55
CA GLN A 378 18.24 -23.89 21.16
C GLN A 378 19.55 -24.61 20.74
N GLY A 379 19.99 -24.35 19.51
CA GLY A 379 21.17 -25.04 18.97
C GLY A 379 22.52 -24.37 19.26
N GLN A 380 22.57 -23.05 19.42
CA GLN A 380 23.82 -22.28 19.31
C GLN A 380 24.00 -21.15 20.33
N ILE A 381 22.93 -20.74 21.04
CA ILE A 381 22.97 -19.60 21.96
C ILE A 381 22.41 -20.00 23.33
N HIS A 382 23.02 -19.52 24.41
CA HIS A 382 22.49 -19.74 25.76
C HIS A 382 21.25 -18.87 26.00
N THR A 383 20.12 -19.48 26.25
CA THR A 383 18.81 -18.81 26.44
C THR A 383 18.87 -17.72 27.52
N ASP A 384 19.53 -18.00 28.65
CA ASP A 384 19.68 -17.06 29.78
C ASP A 384 20.31 -15.73 29.36
N SER A 385 21.13 -15.72 28.29
CA SER A 385 21.78 -14.51 27.79
C SER A 385 20.83 -13.60 26.97
N LEU A 386 19.66 -14.12 26.59
CA LEU A 386 18.64 -13.40 25.83
C LEU A 386 17.43 -12.95 26.69
N GLU A 387 17.45 -13.25 27.99
CA GLU A 387 16.42 -12.82 28.91
C GLU A 387 16.65 -11.38 29.38
N LYS A 388 15.57 -10.60 29.54
CA LYS A 388 15.65 -9.28 30.16
C LYS A 388 16.04 -9.46 31.63
N GLY A 389 17.14 -8.83 32.04
CA GLY A 389 17.48 -8.77 33.45
C GLY A 389 16.38 -8.07 34.24
N LEU A 390 15.90 -8.70 35.31
CA LEU A 390 14.95 -8.07 36.24
C LEU A 390 15.66 -6.85 36.86
N ASP A 391 15.21 -5.64 36.50
CA ASP A 391 15.68 -4.41 37.14
C ASP A 391 14.95 -4.28 38.49
N TYR A 392 15.56 -4.84 39.54
CA TYR A 392 15.06 -4.74 40.92
C TYR A 392 15.23 -3.30 41.43
N GLY A 393 14.50 -2.36 40.85
CA GLY A 393 14.31 -1.02 41.37
C GLY A 393 13.31 -1.03 42.54
N GLY A 394 13.69 -1.58 43.66
CA GLY A 394 13.08 -1.35 44.96
C GLY A 394 11.69 -1.96 45.24
N ALA A 395 11.69 -2.99 46.07
CA ALA A 395 10.63 -3.69 46.79
C ALA A 395 10.25 -5.06 46.18
N GLU A 396 10.82 -6.08 46.82
CA GLU A 396 10.40 -7.47 46.65
C GLU A 396 8.91 -7.61 46.99
N ASN A 397 8.10 -7.99 46.00
CA ASN A 397 6.76 -8.48 46.20
C ASN A 397 6.77 -10.01 45.94
N PRO A 398 6.77 -10.87 46.98
CA PRO A 398 7.01 -12.31 46.85
C PRO A 398 5.82 -13.11 46.29
N LEU A 399 4.83 -12.47 45.67
CA LEU A 399 3.57 -13.11 45.28
C LEU A 399 3.29 -13.20 43.79
N GLU A 400 4.26 -12.90 42.90
CA GLU A 400 4.08 -13.11 41.47
C GLU A 400 5.00 -14.24 40.95
N GLU A 401 4.61 -15.48 41.23
CA GLU A 401 5.31 -16.71 40.81
C GLU A 401 5.10 -17.10 39.33
N ASN A 402 4.55 -16.26 38.44
CA ASN A 402 4.32 -16.57 37.02
C ASN A 402 4.53 -15.33 36.12
N GLN A 403 5.63 -14.59 36.26
CA GLN A 403 6.02 -13.69 35.19
C GLN A 403 6.80 -14.51 34.15
N GLU A 404 6.21 -14.67 32.96
CA GLU A 404 6.97 -15.10 31.77
C GLU A 404 8.16 -14.16 31.61
N GLN A 405 9.38 -14.71 31.61
CA GLN A 405 10.60 -13.94 31.43
C GLN A 405 10.57 -13.26 30.08
N GLU A 406 10.56 -11.92 30.06
CA GLU A 406 10.59 -11.18 28.81
C GLU A 406 11.91 -11.39 28.09
N LEU A 407 11.85 -11.72 26.81
CA LEU A 407 13.03 -11.86 25.94
C LEU A 407 13.47 -10.49 25.43
N ARG A 408 14.75 -10.37 25.12
CA ARG A 408 15.36 -9.15 24.54
C ARG A 408 15.15 -9.03 23.03
N PHE A 409 14.19 -9.76 22.49
CA PHE A 409 13.74 -9.62 21.12
C PHE A 409 12.22 -9.74 21.02
N GLN A 410 11.67 -9.13 19.98
CA GLN A 410 10.24 -9.21 19.65
C GLN A 410 10.05 -9.20 18.14
N PHE A 411 8.94 -9.76 17.68
CA PHE A 411 8.50 -9.72 16.28
C PHE A 411 7.38 -8.72 16.11
N VAL A 412 7.47 -7.91 15.05
CA VAL A 412 6.45 -6.91 14.73
C VAL A 412 6.07 -7.03 13.26
N ASN A 413 4.82 -7.33 13.00
CA ASN A 413 4.26 -7.27 11.65
C ASN A 413 3.54 -5.95 11.47
N MET A 414 4.06 -5.09 10.62
CA MET A 414 3.56 -3.75 10.36
C MET A 414 2.60 -3.76 9.18
N ASN A 415 1.53 -3.00 9.29
CA ASN A 415 0.54 -2.92 8.23
C ASN A 415 0.59 -1.58 7.50
N ASP A 416 1.22 -0.56 8.09
CA ASP A 416 1.28 0.78 7.52
C ASP A 416 2.57 1.55 7.85
N GLU A 417 2.74 2.69 7.16
CA GLU A 417 3.86 3.61 7.37
C GLU A 417 3.92 4.13 8.81
N LEU A 418 2.76 4.34 9.45
CA LEU A 418 2.69 4.85 10.82
C LEU A 418 3.19 3.82 11.83
N ASP A 419 2.97 2.53 11.57
CA ASP A 419 3.49 1.46 12.41
C ASP A 419 5.02 1.43 12.38
N LEU A 420 5.64 1.62 11.20
CA LEU A 420 7.09 1.74 11.10
C LEU A 420 7.59 2.98 11.87
N ILE A 421 6.98 4.14 11.68
CA ILE A 421 7.38 5.38 12.37
C ILE A 421 7.31 5.21 13.89
N LYS A 422 6.26 4.58 14.41
CA LYS A 422 6.12 4.27 15.85
C LYS A 422 7.19 3.28 16.32
N THR A 423 7.41 2.22 15.53
CA THR A 423 8.43 1.20 15.83
C THR A 423 9.83 1.80 15.90
N LEU A 424 10.15 2.71 14.97
CA LEU A 424 11.46 3.36 14.93
C LEU A 424 11.65 4.47 15.98
N GLU A 425 10.63 4.90 16.70
CA GLU A 425 10.73 6.04 17.64
C GLU A 425 11.88 5.91 18.64
N PHE A 426 12.13 4.70 19.14
CA PHE A 426 13.18 4.42 20.14
C PHE A 426 14.34 3.59 19.59
N VAL A 427 14.36 3.31 18.30
CA VAL A 427 15.41 2.50 17.65
C VAL A 427 16.70 3.28 17.57
N ARG A 428 17.80 2.62 17.91
CA ARG A 428 19.17 3.16 17.90
C ARG A 428 19.91 2.85 16.61
N LEU A 429 19.59 1.71 15.99
CA LEU A 429 20.27 1.19 14.83
C LEU A 429 19.28 0.42 13.96
N ILE A 430 19.26 0.68 12.66
CA ILE A 430 18.50 -0.10 11.68
C ILE A 430 19.46 -1.08 11.00
N VAL A 431 18.99 -2.29 10.78
CA VAL A 431 19.71 -3.36 10.08
C VAL A 431 18.83 -3.89 8.96
N ASP A 432 19.30 -3.74 7.75
CA ASP A 432 18.64 -4.29 6.56
C ASP A 432 19.68 -5.00 5.69
N LEU A 433 19.78 -6.30 5.87
CA LEU A 433 20.74 -7.16 5.19
C LEU A 433 20.15 -7.86 3.97
N ASN A 434 19.10 -7.30 3.41
CA ASN A 434 18.49 -7.77 2.18
C ASN A 434 19.27 -7.27 0.96
N LYS A 435 19.28 -8.05 -0.13
CA LYS A 435 19.91 -7.63 -1.39
C LYS A 435 19.21 -6.43 -2.01
N GLN A 436 17.90 -6.30 -1.76
CA GLN A 436 17.12 -5.12 -2.09
C GLN A 436 16.62 -4.49 -0.80
N PRO A 437 17.35 -3.50 -0.25
CA PRO A 437 16.94 -2.84 0.99
C PRO A 437 15.55 -2.21 0.87
N HIS A 438 14.79 -2.26 1.96
CA HIS A 438 13.43 -1.73 1.98
C HIS A 438 13.46 -0.20 1.93
N LEU A 439 13.01 0.36 0.81
CA LEU A 439 13.12 1.80 0.50
C LEU A 439 12.55 2.69 1.61
N TYR A 440 11.33 2.41 2.07
CA TYR A 440 10.69 3.26 3.07
C TYR A 440 11.38 3.16 4.44
N THR A 441 11.92 1.99 4.82
CA THR A 441 12.72 1.83 6.05
C THR A 441 13.98 2.68 5.99
N GLN A 442 14.67 2.74 4.84
CA GLN A 442 15.83 3.61 4.66
C GLN A 442 15.47 5.10 4.82
N ILE A 443 14.38 5.52 4.19
CA ILE A 443 13.88 6.90 4.26
C ILE A 443 13.45 7.25 5.69
N ALA A 444 12.72 6.36 6.35
CA ALA A 444 12.32 6.54 7.75
C ALA A 444 13.54 6.60 8.68
N GLY A 445 14.56 5.79 8.44
CA GLY A 445 15.83 5.80 9.16
C GLY A 445 16.57 7.14 9.04
N ILE A 446 16.70 7.69 7.82
CA ILE A 446 17.27 9.03 7.60
C ILE A 446 16.46 10.07 8.35
N SER A 447 15.14 10.05 8.21
CA SER A 447 14.22 10.97 8.83
C SER A 447 14.29 10.96 10.35
N ALA A 448 14.42 9.77 10.93
CA ALA A 448 14.59 9.59 12.38
C ALA A 448 16.03 9.88 12.86
N GLY A 449 16.97 10.06 11.94
CA GLY A 449 18.40 10.27 12.25
C GLY A 449 19.09 9.01 12.78
N ILE A 450 18.64 7.83 12.38
CA ILE A 450 19.12 6.53 12.84
C ILE A 450 20.15 6.00 11.84
N PRO A 451 21.38 5.61 12.25
CA PRO A 451 22.35 4.94 11.39
C PRO A 451 21.82 3.57 10.93
N GLN A 452 22.30 3.13 9.76
CA GLN A 452 21.83 1.91 9.13
C GLN A 452 22.99 0.96 8.79
N ILE A 453 22.80 -0.35 8.91
CA ILE A 453 23.72 -1.37 8.42
C ILE A 453 23.08 -2.09 7.25
N ASN A 454 23.75 -2.08 6.10
CA ASN A 454 23.26 -2.64 4.85
C ASN A 454 24.34 -3.46 4.14
N LEU A 455 23.92 -4.40 3.27
CA LEU A 455 24.82 -5.09 2.32
C LEU A 455 25.05 -4.27 1.05
N VAL A 456 24.10 -3.41 0.69
CA VAL A 456 24.08 -2.68 -0.58
C VAL A 456 24.10 -1.18 -0.34
N GLU A 457 24.91 -0.46 -1.09
CA GLU A 457 24.92 1.00 -1.12
C GLU A 457 23.68 1.51 -1.87
N THR A 458 23.11 2.60 -1.37
CA THR A 458 21.97 3.28 -2.00
C THR A 458 22.16 4.79 -1.93
N VAL A 459 21.35 5.56 -2.64
CA VAL A 459 21.37 7.03 -2.54
C VAL A 459 21.03 7.55 -1.14
N TYR A 460 20.44 6.70 -0.29
CA TYR A 460 20.02 7.08 1.07
C TYR A 460 21.05 6.73 2.13
N VAL A 461 21.86 5.68 1.92
CA VAL A 461 22.78 5.14 2.93
C VAL A 461 24.20 5.11 2.36
N GLU A 462 25.09 5.89 2.96
CA GLU A 462 26.49 6.01 2.55
C GLU A 462 27.42 5.46 3.65
N HIS A 463 28.41 4.67 3.23
CA HIS A 463 29.34 4.00 4.14
C HIS A 463 30.12 4.98 5.02
N LEU A 464 30.15 4.72 6.34
CA LEU A 464 30.80 5.51 7.40
C LEU A 464 30.29 6.97 7.53
N LYS A 465 29.15 7.29 6.88
CA LYS A 465 28.47 8.57 7.05
C LYS A 465 27.18 8.37 7.86
N ASN A 466 26.08 7.97 7.25
CA ASN A 466 24.86 7.62 7.94
C ASN A 466 24.56 6.12 7.99
N GLY A 467 25.48 5.30 7.48
CA GLY A 467 25.38 3.85 7.54
C GLY A 467 26.74 3.16 7.53
N TYR A 468 26.71 1.85 7.73
CA TYR A 468 27.85 0.96 7.62
C TYR A 468 27.52 -0.14 6.61
N LEU A 469 28.21 -0.11 5.46
CA LEU A 469 28.09 -1.17 4.47
C LEU A 469 29.02 -2.32 4.85
N ILE A 470 28.46 -3.51 4.97
CA ILE A 470 29.21 -4.75 5.20
C ILE A 470 29.22 -5.58 3.91
N SER A 471 30.32 -6.27 3.66
CA SER A 471 30.44 -7.13 2.49
C SER A 471 29.94 -8.56 2.74
N ASP A 472 29.87 -8.94 4.01
CA ASP A 472 29.42 -10.24 4.47
C ASP A 472 28.76 -10.12 5.85
N VAL A 473 27.74 -10.94 6.11
CA VAL A 473 26.97 -10.91 7.37
C VAL A 473 27.81 -11.16 8.62
N THR A 474 28.97 -11.80 8.48
CA THR A 474 29.93 -12.02 9.60
C THR A 474 30.57 -10.71 10.09
N GLU A 475 30.55 -9.64 9.31
CA GLU A 475 31.03 -8.31 9.71
C GLU A 475 30.01 -7.54 10.57
N PHE A 476 28.81 -8.08 10.74
CA PHE A 476 27.69 -7.42 11.45
C PHE A 476 28.09 -6.93 12.85
N SER A 477 28.68 -7.79 13.67
CA SER A 477 29.07 -7.44 15.05
C SER A 477 29.99 -6.21 15.09
N LYS A 478 30.97 -6.14 14.19
CA LYS A 478 31.88 -4.99 14.06
C LYS A 478 31.13 -3.70 13.69
N ALA A 479 30.21 -3.79 12.75
CA ALA A 479 29.41 -2.65 12.29
C ALA A 479 28.43 -2.17 13.38
N ALA A 480 27.82 -3.11 14.11
CA ALA A 480 26.93 -2.80 15.23
C ALA A 480 27.66 -2.09 16.36
N HIS A 481 28.82 -2.61 16.81
CA HIS A 481 29.67 -1.96 17.81
C HIS A 481 30.13 -0.55 17.40
N TYR A 482 30.31 -0.31 16.10
CA TYR A 482 30.70 1.02 15.61
C TYR A 482 29.67 2.11 15.98
N TYR A 483 28.37 1.78 15.99
CA TYR A 483 27.31 2.74 16.32
C TYR A 483 26.77 2.59 17.75
N THR A 484 26.81 1.39 18.34
CA THR A 484 26.29 1.20 19.71
C THR A 484 27.26 1.65 20.79
N ASP A 485 28.57 1.45 20.60
CA ASP A 485 29.57 1.74 21.60
C ASP A 485 30.15 3.15 21.48
N LYS A 486 30.02 3.78 20.31
CA LYS A 486 30.65 5.06 20.00
C LYS A 486 29.62 6.14 19.71
N LEU A 487 29.26 6.87 20.75
CA LEU A 487 28.28 7.97 20.64
C LEU A 487 28.70 9.04 19.61
N LYS A 488 30.00 9.23 19.40
CA LYS A 488 30.50 10.22 18.42
C LYS A 488 30.10 9.82 17.00
N GLU A 489 30.32 8.59 16.63
CA GLU A 489 30.02 8.05 15.30
C GLU A 489 28.51 8.03 15.06
N TRP A 490 27.73 7.69 16.07
CA TRP A 490 26.26 7.77 16.01
C TRP A 490 25.77 9.20 15.79
N ASN A 491 26.32 10.18 16.54
CA ASN A 491 25.97 11.60 16.36
C ASN A 491 26.40 12.14 14.99
N GLN A 492 27.52 11.68 14.44
CA GLN A 492 27.94 12.05 13.09
C GLN A 492 26.96 11.52 12.04
N ALA A 493 26.47 10.29 12.20
CA ALA A 493 25.45 9.71 11.33
C ALA A 493 24.13 10.50 11.40
N LEU A 494 23.70 10.91 12.60
CA LEU A 494 22.53 11.77 12.77
C LEU A 494 22.69 13.10 12.01
N VAL A 495 23.83 13.79 12.16
CA VAL A 495 24.07 15.08 11.47
C VAL A 495 24.06 14.87 9.95
N TYR A 496 24.70 13.82 9.46
CA TYR A 496 24.70 13.51 8.03
C TYR A 496 23.30 13.19 7.49
N SER A 497 22.49 12.46 8.27
CA SER A 497 21.10 12.18 7.92
C SER A 497 20.27 13.47 7.76
N ILE A 498 20.50 14.48 8.59
CA ILE A 498 19.83 15.79 8.48
C ILE A 498 20.18 16.49 7.14
N ASP A 499 21.41 16.35 6.67
CA ASP A 499 21.79 16.90 5.36
C ASP A 499 21.14 16.09 4.21
N LYS A 500 21.09 14.76 4.31
CA LYS A 500 20.39 13.90 3.36
C LYS A 500 18.90 14.20 3.27
N ILE A 501 18.23 14.52 4.38
CA ILE A 501 16.82 14.94 4.39
C ILE A 501 16.61 16.12 3.41
N LYS A 502 17.52 17.08 3.37
CA LYS A 502 17.39 18.26 2.51
C LYS A 502 17.44 17.95 1.03
N GLU A 503 18.09 16.86 0.64
CA GLU A 503 18.20 16.42 -0.74
C GLU A 503 16.94 15.70 -1.26
N HIS A 504 16.16 15.12 -0.34
CA HIS A 504 15.01 14.25 -0.64
C HIS A 504 13.68 14.77 -0.05
N THR A 505 13.50 16.09 0.03
CA THR A 505 12.24 16.70 0.48
C THR A 505 11.17 16.70 -0.60
N GLY A 506 9.90 16.80 -0.17
CA GLY A 506 8.78 16.97 -1.10
C GLY A 506 8.93 18.19 -2.03
N GLN A 507 9.55 19.29 -1.57
CA GLN A 507 9.85 20.43 -2.43
C GLN A 507 10.85 20.04 -3.54
N ARG A 508 11.90 19.30 -3.21
CA ARG A 508 12.87 18.82 -4.20
C ARG A 508 12.26 17.84 -5.19
N PHE A 509 11.31 17.02 -4.71
CA PHE A 509 10.51 16.16 -5.58
C PHE A 509 9.82 17.00 -6.66
N LEU A 510 9.10 18.03 -6.27
CA LEU A 510 8.35 18.89 -7.19
C LEU A 510 9.26 19.70 -8.10
N ASP A 511 10.37 20.25 -7.59
CA ASP A 511 11.34 21.00 -8.40
C ASP A 511 11.89 20.13 -9.53
N LYS A 512 12.27 18.87 -9.24
CA LYS A 512 12.74 17.92 -10.24
C LYS A 512 11.64 17.57 -11.25
N LEU A 513 10.45 17.24 -10.75
CA LEU A 513 9.32 16.88 -11.60
C LEU A 513 8.95 18.02 -12.56
N HIS A 514 8.88 19.27 -12.07
CA HIS A 514 8.58 20.43 -12.90
C HIS A 514 9.66 20.65 -13.97
N HIS A 515 10.94 20.49 -13.60
CA HIS A 515 12.04 20.63 -14.55
C HIS A 515 11.89 19.66 -15.75
N TRP A 516 11.66 18.37 -15.50
CA TRP A 516 11.47 17.40 -16.58
C TRP A 516 10.20 17.63 -17.40
N ILE A 517 9.13 18.13 -16.79
CA ILE A 517 7.90 18.50 -17.49
C ILE A 517 8.17 19.70 -18.44
N GLU A 518 8.90 20.72 -17.97
CA GLU A 518 9.27 21.88 -18.78
C GLU A 518 10.10 21.47 -20.00
N GLU A 519 11.12 20.61 -19.83
CA GLU A 519 11.93 20.08 -20.93
C GLU A 519 11.08 19.39 -22.00
N VAL A 520 10.14 18.54 -21.58
CA VAL A 520 9.24 17.83 -22.51
C VAL A 520 8.27 18.78 -23.19
N THR A 521 7.71 19.74 -22.44
CA THR A 521 6.74 20.72 -22.96
C THR A 521 7.38 21.62 -24.01
N ASP A 522 8.60 22.09 -23.76
CA ASP A 522 9.37 22.90 -24.74
C ASP A 522 9.64 22.12 -26.02
N VAL A 523 9.99 20.84 -25.94
CA VAL A 523 10.20 19.96 -27.10
C VAL A 523 8.92 19.76 -27.91
N LYS A 524 7.77 19.59 -27.23
CA LYS A 524 6.47 19.43 -27.90
C LYS A 524 5.91 20.73 -28.47
N GLY A 525 6.42 21.90 -28.07
CA GLY A 525 5.89 23.22 -28.43
C GLY A 525 4.51 23.49 -27.85
N LEU A 526 4.24 22.96 -26.67
CA LEU A 526 2.96 23.06 -25.93
C LEU A 526 2.91 24.33 -25.07
#